data_4ce64893d466bf0fdf0be5b2da929549
#
_entry.id   4ce64893d466bf0fdf0be5b2da929549
#
_cell.length_a   1.000
_cell.length_b   1.000
_cell.length_c   1.000
_cell.angle_alpha   90.00
_cell.angle_beta   90.00
_cell.angle_gamma   90.00
#
_symmetry.space_group_name_H-M   'P 1'
#
loop_
_entity.id
_entity.type
_entity.pdbx_description
1 polymer ?
#
loop_
_entity_poly.entity_id
_entity_poly.type
_entity_poly.pdbx_seq_one_letter_code
_entity_poly.pdbx_strand_id
1 'polypeptide(L)'
;MSNGYRVAVVGATGQVGTLMLELLRERGFPAEEIVPFASARSAGRELDGGLVVRELSEDAIQGFDLALFSAGGSTSGEWAPRFAAAGATVIDNSSRWRMQDDVPLVVAEVNPDALEGHHGIIANPNCSTMQMVVALKPLHDEARIERLVISTYQAVSGTGRAAVEELLDQSHALLHEREIASPEAYAHQIAFNALPHAGSFAAGEDHTDEERKLMNETRKILGDESIRISATCVRVPVVNGHSEAVNVQTQEAISPERARELLAAAPGVAVIDDPDAALYPLAIEAVGKDDVFVGRIRRDPGHDRALDLWVVSDNLRKGAATNAVQLAEVLHERGLIAAQGARSAA
;
A
#
# COMPACT_ATOMS: atom_id res chain seq x y z
N MET A 1 0.65 -35.66 -1.84
CA MET A 1 1.29 -34.38 -2.19
C MET A 1 0.49 -33.33 -1.46
N SER A 2 1.11 -32.48 -0.65
CA SER A 2 0.42 -31.39 0.04
C SER A 2 -0.20 -30.45 -1.03
N ASN A 3 -1.46 -30.11 -0.85
CA ASN A 3 -2.18 -29.25 -1.82
C ASN A 3 -2.10 -27.77 -1.46
N GLY A 4 -1.22 -27.34 -0.59
CA GLY A 4 -1.12 -25.98 -0.08
C GLY A 4 0.32 -25.50 0.09
N TYR A 5 0.48 -24.17 0.27
CA TYR A 5 1.76 -23.49 0.48
C TYR A 5 2.09 -23.34 1.97
N ARG A 6 3.37 -23.38 2.29
CA ARG A 6 3.87 -22.90 3.59
C ARG A 6 4.16 -21.41 3.49
N VAL A 7 3.41 -20.61 4.24
CA VAL A 7 3.45 -19.14 4.18
C VAL A 7 4.03 -18.57 5.46
N ALA A 8 5.05 -17.73 5.33
CA ALA A 8 5.58 -16.92 6.43
C ALA A 8 4.97 -15.50 6.37
N VAL A 9 4.59 -14.94 7.53
CA VAL A 9 4.22 -13.53 7.65
C VAL A 9 5.18 -12.86 8.61
N VAL A 10 6.07 -12.02 8.09
CA VAL A 10 7.13 -11.34 8.87
C VAL A 10 6.67 -9.95 9.27
N GLY A 11 6.72 -9.65 10.57
CA GLY A 11 6.09 -8.47 11.16
C GLY A 11 4.63 -8.69 11.54
N ALA A 12 4.25 -9.94 11.80
CA ALA A 12 2.88 -10.40 12.04
C ALA A 12 2.15 -9.74 13.22
N THR A 13 2.86 -9.12 14.16
CA THR A 13 2.28 -8.41 15.31
C THR A 13 1.98 -6.93 15.05
N GLY A 14 2.39 -6.41 13.89
CA GLY A 14 2.07 -5.04 13.42
C GLY A 14 0.67 -4.97 12.80
N GLN A 15 0.13 -3.75 12.62
CA GLN A 15 -1.21 -3.53 12.04
C GLN A 15 -1.38 -4.22 10.68
N VAL A 16 -0.45 -4.02 9.77
CA VAL A 16 -0.50 -4.61 8.41
C VAL A 16 -0.24 -6.12 8.45
N GLY A 17 0.72 -6.59 9.27
CA GLY A 17 1.02 -8.02 9.38
C GLY A 17 -0.14 -8.83 9.96
N THR A 18 -0.85 -8.30 10.97
CA THR A 18 -2.08 -8.91 11.49
C THR A 18 -3.15 -8.99 10.40
N LEU A 19 -3.33 -7.91 9.64
CA LEU A 19 -4.30 -7.86 8.55
C LEU A 19 -3.93 -8.82 7.39
N MET A 20 -2.65 -9.03 7.10
CA MET A 20 -2.22 -10.06 6.13
C MET A 20 -2.63 -11.47 6.58
N LEU A 21 -2.51 -11.79 7.89
CA LEU A 21 -2.96 -13.07 8.43
C LEU A 21 -4.49 -13.26 8.31
N GLU A 22 -5.25 -12.19 8.56
CA GLU A 22 -6.70 -12.19 8.42
C GLU A 22 -7.10 -12.38 6.95
N LEU A 23 -6.51 -11.60 6.03
CA LEU A 23 -6.81 -11.65 4.61
C LEU A 23 -6.45 -12.97 3.94
N LEU A 24 -5.33 -13.61 4.31
CA LEU A 24 -5.00 -14.94 3.81
C LEU A 24 -6.11 -15.96 4.11
N ARG A 25 -6.76 -15.84 5.28
CA ARG A 25 -7.90 -16.71 5.66
C ARG A 25 -9.21 -16.26 5.01
N GLU A 26 -9.52 -14.97 5.08
CA GLU A 26 -10.75 -14.36 4.52
C GLU A 26 -10.87 -14.66 3.03
N ARG A 27 -9.77 -14.57 2.28
CA ARG A 27 -9.72 -14.80 0.84
C ARG A 27 -9.48 -16.27 0.45
N GLY A 28 -9.29 -17.15 1.43
CA GLY A 28 -9.13 -18.58 1.19
C GLY A 28 -7.84 -18.93 0.43
N PHE A 29 -6.76 -18.17 0.64
CA PHE A 29 -5.46 -18.50 0.02
C PHE A 29 -5.06 -19.94 0.36
N PRO A 30 -4.58 -20.75 -0.60
CA PRO A 30 -4.31 -22.17 -0.39
C PRO A 30 -3.03 -22.41 0.43
N ALA A 31 -3.05 -21.98 1.69
CA ALA A 31 -1.98 -22.19 2.65
C ALA A 31 -2.22 -23.49 3.44
N GLU A 32 -1.23 -24.39 3.44
CA GLU A 32 -1.19 -25.57 4.32
C GLU A 32 -0.77 -25.16 5.75
N GLU A 33 0.22 -24.26 5.84
CA GLU A 33 0.73 -23.74 7.10
C GLU A 33 0.97 -22.23 6.98
N ILE A 34 0.53 -21.45 7.97
CA ILE A 34 0.85 -20.03 8.10
C ILE A 34 1.65 -19.84 9.38
N VAL A 35 2.86 -19.29 9.28
CA VAL A 35 3.76 -19.06 10.40
C VAL A 35 3.99 -17.55 10.59
N PRO A 36 3.54 -16.97 11.71
CA PRO A 36 3.81 -15.58 12.04
C PRO A 36 5.21 -15.40 12.62
N PHE A 37 5.98 -14.48 12.07
CA PHE A 37 7.28 -14.06 12.56
C PHE A 37 7.25 -12.63 13.07
N ALA A 38 7.94 -12.38 14.20
CA ALA A 38 8.18 -11.04 14.72
C ALA A 38 9.50 -10.99 15.51
N SER A 39 9.77 -9.86 16.18
CA SER A 39 10.96 -9.71 17.03
C SER A 39 10.94 -10.68 18.21
N ALA A 40 12.12 -10.96 18.79
CA ALA A 40 12.31 -11.77 19.99
C ALA A 40 11.35 -11.40 21.15
N ARG A 41 11.02 -10.10 21.29
CA ARG A 41 10.07 -9.60 22.31
C ARG A 41 8.64 -10.14 22.16
N SER A 42 8.27 -10.53 20.95
CA SER A 42 6.93 -11.03 20.62
C SER A 42 6.90 -12.55 20.43
N ALA A 43 8.06 -13.22 20.44
CA ALA A 43 8.15 -14.66 20.27
C ALA A 43 7.39 -15.39 21.40
N GLY A 44 6.67 -16.46 21.04
CA GLY A 44 5.80 -17.20 21.95
C GLY A 44 4.42 -16.59 22.18
N ARG A 45 4.15 -15.36 21.69
CA ARG A 45 2.81 -14.77 21.77
C ARG A 45 1.85 -15.53 20.85
N GLU A 46 0.68 -15.84 21.36
CA GLU A 46 -0.42 -16.39 20.56
C GLU A 46 -1.22 -15.25 19.92
N LEU A 47 -1.48 -15.39 18.61
CA LEU A 47 -2.33 -14.52 17.82
C LEU A 47 -3.67 -15.20 17.53
N ASP A 48 -4.62 -14.47 16.98
CA ASP A 48 -5.94 -14.97 16.62
C ASP A 48 -5.84 -16.21 15.72
N GLY A 49 -6.68 -17.22 16.04
CA GLY A 49 -6.67 -18.52 15.36
C GLY A 49 -5.57 -19.47 15.83
N GLY A 50 -4.98 -19.25 17.02
CA GLY A 50 -4.02 -20.17 17.63
C GLY A 50 -2.61 -20.14 17.01
N LEU A 51 -2.30 -19.09 16.24
CA LEU A 51 -0.98 -18.93 15.63
C LEU A 51 0.04 -18.44 16.67
N VAL A 52 1.13 -19.20 16.86
CA VAL A 52 2.20 -18.81 17.79
C VAL A 52 3.31 -18.10 17.04
N VAL A 53 3.63 -16.87 17.46
CA VAL A 53 4.69 -16.05 16.88
C VAL A 53 6.06 -16.70 17.08
N ARG A 54 6.82 -16.83 16.01
CA ARG A 54 8.21 -17.30 16.01
C ARG A 54 9.19 -16.14 15.86
N GLU A 55 10.39 -16.32 16.42
CA GLU A 55 11.53 -15.43 16.17
C GLU A 55 12.20 -15.79 14.84
N LEU A 56 12.71 -14.77 14.13
CA LEU A 56 13.50 -14.97 12.91
C LEU A 56 14.86 -15.61 13.25
N SER A 57 15.19 -16.72 12.60
CA SER A 57 16.51 -17.36 12.64
C SER A 57 16.74 -18.14 11.35
N GLU A 58 18.00 -18.43 11.02
CA GLU A 58 18.37 -19.16 9.79
C GLU A 58 17.65 -20.53 9.68
N ASP A 59 17.51 -21.24 10.80
CA ASP A 59 16.82 -22.52 10.82
C ASP A 59 15.30 -22.36 10.71
N ALA A 60 14.74 -21.30 11.32
CA ALA A 60 13.29 -21.08 11.36
C ALA A 60 12.69 -20.67 10.01
N ILE A 61 13.48 -20.09 9.11
CA ILE A 61 13.02 -19.60 7.80
C ILE A 61 13.05 -20.65 6.70
N GLN A 62 13.46 -21.89 7.00
CA GLN A 62 13.58 -22.93 5.98
C GLN A 62 12.23 -23.53 5.59
N GLY A 63 12.10 -23.86 4.31
CA GLY A 63 10.99 -24.66 3.79
C GLY A 63 9.69 -23.86 3.54
N PHE A 64 9.74 -22.54 3.43
CA PHE A 64 8.61 -21.72 3.01
C PHE A 64 8.56 -21.55 1.48
N ASP A 65 7.35 -21.53 0.93
CA ASP A 65 7.10 -21.25 -0.49
C ASP A 65 6.88 -19.74 -0.71
N LEU A 66 6.26 -19.07 0.27
CA LEU A 66 5.89 -17.66 0.21
C LEU A 66 6.22 -16.97 1.55
N ALA A 67 6.69 -15.72 1.48
CA ALA A 67 6.91 -14.88 2.65
C ALA A 67 6.37 -13.46 2.42
N LEU A 68 5.40 -13.05 3.24
CA LEU A 68 4.85 -11.70 3.24
C LEU A 68 5.54 -10.85 4.31
N PHE A 69 6.15 -9.75 3.92
CA PHE A 69 6.93 -8.90 4.81
C PHE A 69 6.24 -7.56 5.11
N SER A 70 6.08 -7.27 6.39
CA SER A 70 5.66 -5.96 6.91
C SER A 70 6.41 -5.60 8.20
N ALA A 71 7.75 -5.66 8.17
CA ALA A 71 8.62 -5.52 9.34
C ALA A 71 9.59 -4.32 9.25
N GLY A 72 9.37 -3.42 8.29
CA GLY A 72 10.22 -2.26 8.04
C GLY A 72 11.48 -2.57 7.23
N GLY A 73 12.09 -1.51 6.66
CA GLY A 73 13.16 -1.64 5.67
C GLY A 73 14.45 -2.30 6.17
N SER A 74 14.81 -2.14 7.46
CA SER A 74 16.00 -2.77 8.04
C SER A 74 15.83 -4.29 8.12
N THR A 75 14.74 -4.76 8.70
CA THR A 75 14.44 -6.20 8.82
C THR A 75 14.27 -6.83 7.43
N SER A 76 13.59 -6.14 6.52
CA SER A 76 13.43 -6.61 5.15
C SER A 76 14.78 -6.71 4.42
N GLY A 77 15.64 -5.68 4.54
CA GLY A 77 16.97 -5.70 3.93
C GLY A 77 17.85 -6.85 4.39
N GLU A 78 17.68 -7.29 5.64
CA GLU A 78 18.41 -8.40 6.22
C GLU A 78 17.80 -9.77 5.85
N TRP A 79 16.47 -9.92 5.98
CA TRP A 79 15.82 -11.22 5.95
C TRP A 79 15.17 -11.59 4.62
N ALA A 80 14.71 -10.63 3.81
CA ALA A 80 14.09 -10.96 2.53
C ALA A 80 15.04 -11.73 1.58
N PRO A 81 16.33 -11.35 1.44
CA PRO A 81 17.26 -12.12 0.63
C PRO A 81 17.52 -13.53 1.19
N ARG A 82 17.48 -13.72 2.51
CA ARG A 82 17.67 -15.04 3.14
C ARG A 82 16.48 -15.95 2.87
N PHE A 83 15.25 -15.45 2.97
CA PHE A 83 14.04 -16.19 2.56
C PHE A 83 14.07 -16.56 1.07
N ALA A 84 14.45 -15.63 0.22
CA ALA A 84 14.57 -15.88 -1.22
C ALA A 84 15.66 -16.94 -1.52
N ALA A 85 16.81 -16.86 -0.84
CA ALA A 85 17.88 -17.87 -0.96
C ALA A 85 17.45 -19.24 -0.42
N ALA A 86 16.59 -19.30 0.61
CA ALA A 86 15.99 -20.51 1.14
C ALA A 86 14.86 -21.08 0.24
N GLY A 87 14.51 -20.39 -0.84
CA GLY A 87 13.57 -20.84 -1.86
C GLY A 87 12.18 -20.20 -1.80
N ALA A 88 11.89 -19.32 -0.84
CA ALA A 88 10.62 -18.65 -0.76
C ALA A 88 10.52 -17.49 -1.79
N THR A 89 9.33 -17.27 -2.33
CA THR A 89 9.00 -16.02 -3.01
C THR A 89 8.61 -14.98 -1.94
N VAL A 90 9.28 -13.82 -1.95
CA VAL A 90 9.06 -12.76 -0.97
C VAL A 90 8.23 -11.63 -1.58
N ILE A 91 7.17 -11.22 -0.89
CA ILE A 91 6.41 -9.99 -1.19
C ILE A 91 6.66 -9.02 -0.04
N ASP A 92 7.35 -7.92 -0.32
CA ASP A 92 7.81 -6.97 0.69
C ASP A 92 7.07 -5.64 0.65
N ASN A 93 6.49 -5.26 1.79
CA ASN A 93 5.74 -4.01 1.94
C ASN A 93 6.60 -2.81 2.36
N SER A 94 7.91 -3.00 2.61
CA SER A 94 8.80 -1.90 2.94
C SER A 94 9.24 -1.10 1.71
N SER A 95 9.84 0.06 1.93
CA SER A 95 10.40 0.86 0.83
C SER A 95 11.76 0.33 0.33
N ARG A 96 12.32 -0.71 0.95
CA ARG A 96 13.68 -1.16 0.73
C ARG A 96 13.98 -1.56 -0.72
N TRP A 97 13.03 -2.22 -1.36
CA TRP A 97 13.23 -2.87 -2.67
C TRP A 97 12.56 -2.13 -3.82
N ARG A 98 11.66 -1.19 -3.54
CA ARG A 98 10.75 -0.58 -4.53
C ARG A 98 11.44 0.03 -5.73
N MET A 99 12.61 0.67 -5.53
CA MET A 99 13.36 1.34 -6.58
C MET A 99 14.59 0.57 -7.05
N GLN A 100 14.71 -0.72 -6.69
CA GLN A 100 15.74 -1.59 -7.27
C GLN A 100 15.32 -2.01 -8.68
N ASP A 101 16.24 -1.97 -9.63
CA ASP A 101 15.93 -2.23 -11.06
C ASP A 101 15.52 -3.68 -11.33
N ASP A 102 16.08 -4.61 -10.56
CA ASP A 102 15.86 -6.06 -10.65
C ASP A 102 14.71 -6.56 -9.78
N VAL A 103 14.02 -5.67 -9.06
CA VAL A 103 12.86 -6.00 -8.21
C VAL A 103 11.60 -5.38 -8.80
N PRO A 104 10.61 -6.19 -9.22
CA PRO A 104 9.35 -5.66 -9.72
C PRO A 104 8.56 -4.99 -8.60
N LEU A 105 8.00 -3.81 -8.92
CA LEU A 105 7.10 -3.04 -8.07
C LEU A 105 5.69 -3.20 -8.63
N VAL A 106 4.79 -3.90 -7.90
CA VAL A 106 3.58 -4.42 -8.51
C VAL A 106 2.31 -4.05 -7.75
N VAL A 107 1.32 -3.60 -8.51
CA VAL A 107 -0.09 -3.48 -8.10
C VAL A 107 -0.92 -4.47 -8.91
N ALA A 108 -1.65 -5.33 -8.24
CA ALA A 108 -2.32 -6.47 -8.86
C ALA A 108 -3.26 -6.10 -10.02
N GLU A 109 -3.96 -4.95 -9.93
CA GLU A 109 -4.88 -4.46 -10.95
C GLU A 109 -4.21 -3.62 -12.05
N VAL A 110 -2.93 -3.26 -11.90
CA VAL A 110 -2.26 -2.28 -12.77
C VAL A 110 -1.21 -2.93 -13.68
N ASN A 111 -0.28 -3.66 -13.09
CA ASN A 111 0.86 -4.24 -13.81
C ASN A 111 1.23 -5.66 -13.34
N PRO A 112 0.25 -6.60 -13.25
CA PRO A 112 0.50 -7.95 -12.73
C PRO A 112 1.51 -8.75 -13.58
N ASP A 113 1.70 -8.40 -14.86
CA ASP A 113 2.65 -9.07 -15.75
C ASP A 113 4.12 -8.85 -15.33
N ALA A 114 4.39 -7.78 -14.57
CA ALA A 114 5.71 -7.56 -14.00
C ALA A 114 6.15 -8.66 -13.01
N LEU A 115 5.22 -9.47 -12.50
CA LEU A 115 5.52 -10.62 -11.65
C LEU A 115 6.34 -11.70 -12.37
N GLU A 116 6.23 -11.83 -13.70
CA GLU A 116 6.98 -12.82 -14.47
C GLU A 116 8.49 -12.60 -14.44
N GLY A 117 8.91 -11.35 -14.18
CA GLY A 117 10.32 -10.97 -14.10
C GLY A 117 10.93 -11.02 -12.69
N HIS A 118 10.24 -11.57 -11.68
CA HIS A 118 10.79 -11.57 -10.32
C HIS A 118 11.93 -12.58 -10.14
N HIS A 119 12.92 -12.20 -9.34
CA HIS A 119 14.07 -13.04 -8.96
C HIS A 119 14.02 -13.46 -7.47
N GLY A 120 12.81 -13.70 -6.94
CA GLY A 120 12.58 -14.13 -5.57
C GLY A 120 12.09 -13.04 -4.63
N ILE A 121 12.23 -11.75 -4.97
CA ILE A 121 11.69 -10.62 -4.20
C ILE A 121 10.80 -9.79 -5.11
N ILE A 122 9.64 -9.41 -4.58
CA ILE A 122 8.62 -8.55 -5.22
C ILE A 122 8.32 -7.41 -4.24
N ALA A 123 8.34 -6.18 -4.72
CA ALA A 123 8.03 -5.00 -3.91
C ALA A 123 6.55 -4.65 -3.99
N ASN A 124 5.95 -4.43 -2.82
CA ASN A 124 4.60 -3.89 -2.65
C ASN A 124 4.70 -2.36 -2.51
N PRO A 125 3.95 -1.57 -3.30
CA PRO A 125 4.11 -0.12 -3.34
C PRO A 125 3.74 0.63 -2.05
N ASN A 126 4.01 1.92 -2.05
CA ASN A 126 3.51 2.86 -1.05
C ASN A 126 1.98 2.94 -1.07
N CYS A 127 1.36 3.12 0.10
CA CYS A 127 -0.10 3.10 0.25
C CYS A 127 -0.82 4.17 -0.58
N SER A 128 -0.30 5.40 -0.59
CA SER A 128 -0.85 6.48 -1.38
C SER A 128 -0.63 6.24 -2.89
N THR A 129 0.58 5.82 -3.28
CA THR A 129 0.86 5.46 -4.68
C THR A 129 -0.10 4.38 -5.18
N MET A 130 -0.34 3.36 -4.37
CA MET A 130 -1.13 2.19 -4.76
C MET A 130 -2.58 2.55 -5.10
N GLN A 131 -3.27 3.26 -4.20
CA GLN A 131 -4.65 3.68 -4.45
C GLN A 131 -4.74 4.62 -5.67
N MET A 132 -3.79 5.52 -5.82
CA MET A 132 -3.75 6.46 -6.92
C MET A 132 -3.57 5.77 -8.27
N VAL A 133 -2.58 4.87 -8.41
CA VAL A 133 -2.31 4.23 -9.72
C VAL A 133 -3.43 3.29 -10.15
N VAL A 134 -4.18 2.68 -9.23
CA VAL A 134 -5.38 1.91 -9.56
C VAL A 134 -6.43 2.80 -10.23
N ALA A 135 -6.67 3.99 -9.70
CA ALA A 135 -7.57 4.97 -10.31
C ALA A 135 -7.02 5.57 -11.62
N LEU A 136 -5.69 5.75 -11.72
CA LEU A 136 -5.07 6.39 -12.87
C LEU A 136 -4.89 5.46 -14.08
N LYS A 137 -4.73 4.15 -13.85
CA LYS A 137 -4.44 3.17 -14.92
C LYS A 137 -5.43 3.25 -16.08
N PRO A 138 -6.77 3.18 -15.88
CA PRO A 138 -7.72 3.25 -17.00
C PRO A 138 -7.67 4.57 -17.76
N LEU A 139 -7.35 5.67 -17.09
CA LEU A 139 -7.22 7.00 -17.74
C LEU A 139 -5.89 7.09 -18.52
N HIS A 140 -4.82 6.49 -17.98
CA HIS A 140 -3.53 6.43 -18.67
C HIS A 140 -3.59 5.59 -19.95
N ASP A 141 -4.28 4.46 -19.89
CA ASP A 141 -4.47 3.58 -21.04
C ASP A 141 -5.31 4.22 -22.15
N GLU A 142 -6.32 5.02 -21.79
CA GLU A 142 -7.20 5.70 -22.74
C GLU A 142 -6.47 6.87 -23.43
N ALA A 143 -5.77 7.72 -22.67
CA ALA A 143 -5.34 9.02 -23.18
C ALA A 143 -3.93 9.47 -22.73
N ARG A 144 -3.12 8.59 -22.20
CA ARG A 144 -1.77 8.83 -21.68
C ARG A 144 -1.65 10.07 -20.79
N ILE A 145 -1.27 9.85 -19.57
CA ILE A 145 -1.06 10.92 -18.59
C ILE A 145 0.25 11.66 -18.92
N GLU A 146 0.19 12.98 -19.02
CA GLU A 146 1.35 13.86 -19.18
C GLU A 146 1.83 14.45 -17.86
N ARG A 147 0.86 14.81 -16.99
CA ARG A 147 1.16 15.51 -15.75
C ARG A 147 0.17 15.17 -14.65
N LEU A 148 0.68 15.05 -13.42
CA LEU A 148 -0.10 14.90 -12.20
C LEU A 148 0.24 16.01 -11.22
N VAL A 149 -0.78 16.56 -10.57
CA VAL A 149 -0.63 17.37 -9.35
C VAL A 149 -1.43 16.67 -8.25
N ILE A 150 -0.76 16.32 -7.17
CA ILE A 150 -1.31 15.46 -6.14
C ILE A 150 -1.20 16.17 -4.78
N SER A 151 -2.32 16.21 -4.06
CA SER A 151 -2.32 16.56 -2.64
C SER A 151 -2.93 15.40 -1.88
N THR A 152 -2.17 14.80 -0.97
CA THR A 152 -2.66 13.71 -0.14
C THR A 152 -3.17 14.21 1.20
N TYR A 153 -4.18 13.54 1.74
CA TYR A 153 -4.74 13.71 3.08
C TYR A 153 -4.63 12.36 3.79
N GLN A 154 -3.45 12.11 4.38
CA GLN A 154 -3.07 10.80 4.88
C GLN A 154 -3.47 10.60 6.34
N ALA A 155 -4.16 9.50 6.61
CA ALA A 155 -4.52 9.04 7.94
C ALA A 155 -3.28 8.68 8.79
N VAL A 156 -3.37 8.86 10.09
CA VAL A 156 -2.25 8.63 11.03
C VAL A 156 -1.83 7.16 11.13
N SER A 157 -2.73 6.20 10.84
CA SER A 157 -2.40 4.76 10.84
C SER A 157 -1.28 4.39 9.88
N GLY A 158 -1.07 5.18 8.81
CA GLY A 158 0.07 5.01 7.90
C GLY A 158 1.44 5.20 8.57
N THR A 159 1.52 5.93 9.68
CA THR A 159 2.72 6.06 10.51
C THR A 159 2.84 4.93 11.54
N GLY A 160 1.73 4.26 11.87
CA GLY A 160 1.69 3.15 12.81
C GLY A 160 0.82 3.39 14.04
N ARG A 161 0.76 2.38 14.92
CA ARG A 161 -0.12 2.40 16.11
C ARG A 161 0.16 3.58 17.04
N ALA A 162 1.43 3.90 17.30
CA ALA A 162 1.79 5.01 18.19
C ALA A 162 1.22 6.35 17.71
N ALA A 163 1.18 6.59 16.39
CA ALA A 163 0.60 7.81 15.84
C ALA A 163 -0.93 7.86 15.99
N VAL A 164 -1.60 6.71 15.95
CA VAL A 164 -3.04 6.61 16.25
C VAL A 164 -3.29 6.94 17.72
N GLU A 165 -2.53 6.35 18.62
CA GLU A 165 -2.61 6.60 20.06
C GLU A 165 -2.32 8.07 20.36
N GLU A 166 -1.28 8.65 19.77
CA GLU A 166 -0.96 10.08 19.93
C GLU A 166 -2.12 11.00 19.47
N LEU A 167 -2.74 10.73 18.32
CA LEU A 167 -3.92 11.49 17.85
C LEU A 167 -5.08 11.40 18.85
N LEU A 168 -5.38 10.22 19.34
CA LEU A 168 -6.49 10.01 20.28
C LEU A 168 -6.24 10.67 21.64
N ASP A 169 -5.04 10.52 22.19
CA ASP A 169 -4.64 11.12 23.46
C ASP A 169 -4.62 12.66 23.40
N GLN A 170 -4.05 13.24 22.34
CA GLN A 170 -4.08 14.67 22.12
C GLN A 170 -5.52 15.19 21.97
N SER A 171 -6.37 14.48 21.20
CA SER A 171 -7.77 14.85 21.00
C SER A 171 -8.53 14.81 22.34
N HIS A 172 -8.33 13.74 23.14
CA HIS A 172 -8.94 13.61 24.46
C HIS A 172 -8.50 14.73 25.41
N ALA A 173 -7.21 15.04 25.45
CA ALA A 173 -6.67 16.11 26.32
C ALA A 173 -7.26 17.47 25.96
N LEU A 174 -7.29 17.83 24.67
CA LEU A 174 -7.81 19.12 24.19
C LEU A 174 -9.30 19.29 24.44
N LEU A 175 -10.11 18.24 24.23
CA LEU A 175 -11.55 18.26 24.50
C LEU A 175 -11.89 18.42 25.99
N HIS A 176 -10.95 18.11 26.88
CA HIS A 176 -11.10 18.24 28.31
C HIS A 176 -10.25 19.40 28.91
N GLU A 177 -9.83 20.33 28.06
CA GLU A 177 -9.03 21.51 28.46
C GLU A 177 -7.74 21.14 29.25
N ARG A 178 -7.11 20.02 28.89
CA ARG A 178 -5.86 19.54 29.46
C ARG A 178 -4.68 19.86 28.55
N GLU A 179 -3.49 19.99 29.14
CA GLU A 179 -2.26 20.05 28.36
C GLU A 179 -2.02 18.75 27.60
N ILE A 180 -1.55 18.88 26.35
CA ILE A 180 -1.12 17.74 25.54
C ILE A 180 0.33 17.39 25.90
N ALA A 181 0.66 16.09 25.84
CA ALA A 181 2.04 15.64 25.88
C ALA A 181 2.81 16.17 24.65
N SER A 182 4.13 16.29 24.76
CA SER A 182 4.97 16.60 23.61
C SER A 182 4.76 15.56 22.51
N PRO A 183 4.55 15.97 21.25
CA PRO A 183 4.44 15.03 20.13
C PRO A 183 5.67 14.14 20.01
N GLU A 184 5.47 12.84 19.77
CA GLU A 184 6.54 11.85 19.60
C GLU A 184 6.51 11.23 18.20
N ALA A 185 5.30 10.98 17.64
CA ALA A 185 5.14 10.43 16.31
C ALA A 185 5.31 11.47 15.19
N TYR A 186 5.03 12.73 15.50
CA TYR A 186 5.11 13.85 14.56
C TYR A 186 5.93 15.02 15.14
N ALA A 187 6.40 15.91 14.26
CA ALA A 187 7.11 17.11 14.70
C ALA A 187 6.20 18.15 15.38
N HIS A 188 4.89 18.05 15.17
CA HIS A 188 3.90 18.99 15.70
C HIS A 188 2.62 18.23 16.12
N GLN A 189 1.79 18.91 16.94
CA GLN A 189 0.45 18.42 17.29
C GLN A 189 -0.32 18.03 16.03
N ILE A 190 -0.88 16.81 16.04
CA ILE A 190 -1.72 16.30 14.95
C ILE A 190 -3.22 16.48 15.20
N ALA A 191 -3.67 16.43 16.46
CA ALA A 191 -5.08 16.61 16.78
C ALA A 191 -5.57 18.00 16.36
N PHE A 192 -6.66 18.03 15.58
CA PHE A 192 -7.27 19.25 15.02
C PHE A 192 -6.33 20.10 14.14
N ASN A 193 -5.36 19.45 13.47
CA ASN A 193 -4.34 20.12 12.66
C ASN A 193 -4.12 19.39 11.33
N ALA A 194 -3.46 20.04 10.36
CA ALA A 194 -2.97 19.46 9.13
C ALA A 194 -1.47 19.73 9.00
N LEU A 195 -0.69 18.66 8.84
CA LEU A 195 0.76 18.75 8.76
C LEU A 195 1.22 18.48 7.31
N PRO A 196 1.73 19.46 6.56
CA PRO A 196 2.28 19.26 5.22
C PRO A 196 3.67 18.59 5.30
N HIS A 197 3.72 17.48 6.01
CA HIS A 197 4.94 16.76 6.36
C HIS A 197 4.61 15.28 6.63
N ALA A 198 4.37 14.51 5.57
CA ALA A 198 4.35 13.06 5.67
C ALA A 198 5.72 12.51 5.24
N GLY A 199 6.27 11.57 6.01
CA GLY A 199 7.63 11.05 5.81
C GLY A 199 8.72 11.93 6.42
N SER A 200 9.90 11.95 5.80
CA SER A 200 11.09 12.66 6.28
C SER A 200 11.70 13.50 5.17
N PHE A 201 12.21 14.68 5.52
CA PHE A 201 13.07 15.46 4.63
C PHE A 201 14.50 14.93 4.67
N ALA A 202 15.08 14.67 3.51
CA ALA A 202 16.52 14.45 3.43
C ALA A 202 17.27 15.79 3.39
N ALA A 203 18.50 15.80 3.90
CA ALA A 203 19.32 17.02 3.93
C ALA A 203 19.54 17.57 2.52
N GLY A 204 19.17 18.84 2.30
CA GLY A 204 19.31 19.54 1.03
C GLY A 204 18.24 19.21 -0.02
N GLU A 205 17.15 18.56 0.37
CA GLU A 205 16.02 18.27 -0.51
C GLU A 205 14.75 19.03 -0.08
N ASP A 206 14.00 19.51 -1.07
CA ASP A 206 12.75 20.26 -0.87
C ASP A 206 11.54 19.33 -0.69
N HIS A 207 11.66 18.06 -1.12
CA HIS A 207 10.61 17.06 -1.03
C HIS A 207 10.84 16.05 0.09
N THR A 208 9.75 15.61 0.72
CA THR A 208 9.81 14.48 1.65
C THR A 208 10.06 13.16 0.89
N ASP A 209 10.51 12.14 1.59
CA ASP A 209 10.65 10.80 1.03
C ASP A 209 9.29 10.23 0.57
N GLU A 210 8.18 10.62 1.22
CA GLU A 210 6.82 10.23 0.84
C GLU A 210 6.41 10.83 -0.52
N GLU A 211 6.69 12.12 -0.74
CA GLU A 211 6.46 12.79 -2.02
C GLU A 211 7.28 12.17 -3.15
N ARG A 212 8.55 11.83 -2.87
CA ARG A 212 9.41 11.14 -3.84
C ARG A 212 8.91 9.73 -4.18
N LYS A 213 8.37 8.99 -3.19
CA LYS A 213 7.73 7.68 -3.46
C LYS A 213 6.58 7.84 -4.44
N LEU A 214 5.66 8.79 -4.20
CA LEU A 214 4.58 9.07 -5.14
C LEU A 214 5.09 9.35 -6.56
N MET A 215 6.12 10.19 -6.71
CA MET A 215 6.66 10.54 -8.02
C MET A 215 7.34 9.34 -8.72
N ASN A 216 8.20 8.62 -8.02
CA ASN A 216 9.05 7.59 -8.62
C ASN A 216 8.32 6.26 -8.80
N GLU A 217 7.56 5.84 -7.78
CA GLU A 217 6.81 4.58 -7.84
C GLU A 217 5.71 4.64 -8.90
N THR A 218 5.02 5.79 -9.05
CA THR A 218 4.01 5.97 -10.11
C THR A 218 4.58 5.75 -11.50
N ARG A 219 5.74 6.35 -11.82
CA ARG A 219 6.40 6.16 -13.10
C ARG A 219 6.79 4.69 -13.33
N LYS A 220 7.40 4.06 -12.33
CA LYS A 220 7.81 2.65 -12.40
C LYS A 220 6.62 1.71 -12.60
N ILE A 221 5.52 1.89 -11.87
CA ILE A 221 4.33 1.04 -11.96
C ILE A 221 3.59 1.23 -13.28
N LEU A 222 3.41 2.48 -13.74
CA LEU A 222 2.78 2.78 -15.03
C LEU A 222 3.70 2.53 -16.24
N GLY A 223 5.00 2.30 -16.00
CA GLY A 223 5.99 2.09 -17.07
C GLY A 223 6.22 3.33 -17.94
N ASP A 224 6.04 4.54 -17.39
CA ASP A 224 6.17 5.78 -18.14
C ASP A 224 6.96 6.85 -17.35
N GLU A 225 8.26 6.95 -17.65
CA GLU A 225 9.18 7.91 -17.04
C GLU A 225 8.90 9.37 -17.47
N SER A 226 8.11 9.57 -18.51
CA SER A 226 7.82 10.91 -19.05
C SER A 226 6.78 11.68 -18.24
N ILE A 227 6.04 11.03 -17.33
CA ILE A 227 5.00 11.65 -16.53
C ILE A 227 5.62 12.68 -15.57
N ARG A 228 5.18 13.92 -15.67
CA ARG A 228 5.59 15.02 -14.78
C ARG A 228 4.69 15.01 -13.54
N ILE A 229 5.28 14.85 -12.36
CA ILE A 229 4.52 14.70 -11.12
C ILE A 229 4.97 15.75 -10.10
N SER A 230 3.99 16.44 -9.51
CA SER A 230 4.16 17.31 -8.35
C SER A 230 3.28 16.81 -7.23
N ALA A 231 3.86 16.52 -6.07
CA ALA A 231 3.15 15.97 -4.92
C ALA A 231 3.37 16.81 -3.67
N THR A 232 2.31 16.95 -2.87
CA THR A 232 2.36 17.49 -1.50
C THR A 232 1.67 16.48 -0.59
N CYS A 233 2.42 15.91 0.35
CA CYS A 233 1.91 14.89 1.25
C CYS A 233 1.57 15.48 2.62
N VAL A 234 0.28 15.47 2.96
CA VAL A 234 -0.25 16.07 4.18
C VAL A 234 -0.74 14.98 5.15
N ARG A 235 -0.34 15.05 6.41
CA ARG A 235 -0.90 14.25 7.49
C ARG A 235 -2.09 14.98 8.09
N VAL A 236 -3.23 14.28 8.22
CA VAL A 236 -4.48 14.82 8.77
C VAL A 236 -4.96 14.01 9.97
N PRO A 237 -5.81 14.58 10.87
CA PRO A 237 -6.30 13.91 12.08
C PRO A 237 -7.43 12.92 11.76
N VAL A 238 -7.14 11.98 10.88
CA VAL A 238 -8.00 10.86 10.48
C VAL A 238 -7.30 9.58 10.88
N VAL A 239 -8.02 8.65 11.54
CA VAL A 239 -7.42 7.42 12.06
C VAL A 239 -7.01 6.49 10.92
N ASN A 240 -7.96 6.15 10.02
CA ASN A 240 -7.76 5.26 8.87
C ASN A 240 -8.40 5.84 7.61
N GLY A 241 -7.89 5.43 6.46
CA GLY A 241 -8.34 5.85 5.14
C GLY A 241 -7.56 7.07 4.62
N HIS A 242 -6.77 6.86 3.57
CA HIS A 242 -6.10 7.96 2.86
C HIS A 242 -7.03 8.54 1.81
N SER A 243 -6.99 9.86 1.68
CA SER A 243 -7.69 10.57 0.62
C SER A 243 -6.70 11.38 -0.20
N GLU A 244 -7.00 11.60 -1.48
CA GLU A 244 -6.14 12.33 -2.41
C GLU A 244 -6.96 13.21 -3.35
N ALA A 245 -6.55 14.45 -3.49
CA ALA A 245 -6.97 15.33 -4.58
C ALA A 245 -5.94 15.20 -5.71
N VAL A 246 -6.37 14.71 -6.87
CA VAL A 246 -5.49 14.44 -8.00
C VAL A 246 -5.98 15.23 -9.22
N ASN A 247 -5.13 16.11 -9.72
CA ASN A 247 -5.31 16.75 -11.03
C ASN A 247 -4.53 15.93 -12.06
N VAL A 248 -5.25 15.46 -13.08
CA VAL A 248 -4.74 14.56 -14.13
C VAL A 248 -4.80 15.25 -15.46
N GLN A 249 -3.65 15.61 -16.03
CA GLN A 249 -3.54 16.13 -17.39
C GLN A 249 -3.13 14.99 -18.32
N THR A 250 -3.88 14.81 -19.41
CA THR A 250 -3.66 13.75 -20.42
C THR A 250 -3.23 14.32 -21.78
N GLN A 251 -2.69 13.47 -22.66
CA GLN A 251 -2.32 13.86 -24.03
C GLN A 251 -3.57 14.18 -24.86
N GLU A 252 -4.60 13.35 -24.74
CA GLU A 252 -5.90 13.57 -25.36
C GLU A 252 -6.94 13.92 -24.28
N ALA A 253 -7.93 14.72 -24.63
CA ALA A 253 -8.97 15.14 -23.69
C ALA A 253 -9.91 13.98 -23.35
N ILE A 254 -10.14 13.74 -22.06
CA ILE A 254 -11.17 12.82 -21.55
C ILE A 254 -12.30 13.65 -20.94
N SER A 255 -13.55 13.37 -21.30
CA SER A 255 -14.67 14.01 -20.61
C SER A 255 -14.92 13.40 -19.23
N PRO A 256 -15.50 14.13 -18.27
CA PRO A 256 -15.85 13.54 -16.96
C PRO A 256 -16.77 12.32 -17.06
N GLU A 257 -17.70 12.32 -18.03
CA GLU A 257 -18.59 11.19 -18.30
C GLU A 257 -17.80 9.96 -18.74
N ARG A 258 -16.87 10.16 -19.70
CA ARG A 258 -15.99 9.07 -20.17
C ARG A 258 -15.08 8.57 -19.06
N ALA A 259 -14.54 9.45 -18.22
CA ALA A 259 -13.74 9.07 -17.08
C ALA A 259 -14.54 8.19 -16.08
N ARG A 260 -15.81 8.54 -15.79
CA ARG A 260 -16.68 7.72 -14.94
C ARG A 260 -16.91 6.32 -15.53
N GLU A 261 -17.15 6.24 -16.85
CA GLU A 261 -17.31 4.95 -17.53
C GLU A 261 -16.06 4.07 -17.40
N LEU A 262 -14.88 4.63 -17.68
CA LEU A 262 -13.61 3.93 -17.59
C LEU A 262 -13.34 3.44 -16.17
N LEU A 263 -13.52 4.30 -15.18
CA LEU A 263 -13.31 4.00 -13.77
C LEU A 263 -14.31 2.96 -13.26
N ALA A 264 -15.58 3.05 -13.64
CA ALA A 264 -16.60 2.08 -13.23
C ALA A 264 -16.38 0.68 -13.81
N ALA A 265 -15.67 0.57 -14.94
CA ALA A 265 -15.31 -0.69 -15.57
C ALA A 265 -13.96 -1.26 -15.07
N ALA A 266 -13.17 -0.46 -14.35
CA ALA A 266 -11.83 -0.85 -13.93
C ALA A 266 -11.87 -1.80 -12.72
N PRO A 267 -11.01 -2.83 -12.68
CA PRO A 267 -10.93 -3.74 -11.54
C PRO A 267 -10.44 -2.98 -10.29
N GLY A 268 -11.02 -3.30 -9.13
CA GLY A 268 -10.65 -2.71 -7.85
C GLY A 268 -11.03 -1.24 -7.67
N VAL A 269 -11.86 -0.68 -8.56
CA VAL A 269 -12.37 0.71 -8.48
C VAL A 269 -13.88 0.73 -8.25
N ALA A 270 -14.33 1.56 -7.31
CA ALA A 270 -15.72 1.86 -7.09
C ALA A 270 -15.97 3.37 -7.26
N VAL A 271 -16.87 3.75 -8.17
CA VAL A 271 -17.22 5.16 -8.41
C VAL A 271 -18.36 5.56 -7.49
N ILE A 272 -18.15 6.62 -6.69
CA ILE A 272 -19.15 7.28 -5.85
C ILE A 272 -19.12 8.77 -6.23
N ASP A 273 -19.98 9.21 -7.14
CA ASP A 273 -19.89 10.55 -7.71
C ASP A 273 -21.27 11.13 -8.07
N ASP A 274 -22.05 11.49 -7.05
CA ASP A 274 -23.30 12.23 -7.15
C ASP A 274 -23.24 13.46 -6.21
N PRO A 275 -22.65 14.58 -6.68
CA PRO A 275 -22.53 15.79 -5.86
C PRO A 275 -23.86 16.41 -5.43
N ASP A 276 -24.92 16.25 -6.22
CA ASP A 276 -26.25 16.80 -5.91
C ASP A 276 -26.89 16.08 -4.71
N ALA A 277 -26.60 14.79 -4.57
CA ALA A 277 -26.99 13.99 -3.40
C ALA A 277 -25.93 14.02 -2.28
N ALA A 278 -24.87 14.84 -2.40
CA ALA A 278 -23.70 14.86 -1.50
C ALA A 278 -23.01 13.48 -1.35
N LEU A 279 -23.05 12.65 -2.40
CA LEU A 279 -22.39 11.35 -2.46
C LEU A 279 -21.01 11.46 -3.12
N TYR A 280 -19.99 11.21 -2.34
CA TYR A 280 -18.59 11.18 -2.74
C TYR A 280 -17.80 10.30 -1.77
N PRO A 281 -16.60 9.79 -2.12
CA PRO A 281 -15.83 8.92 -1.25
C PRO A 281 -15.41 9.61 0.06
N LEU A 282 -15.59 8.90 1.17
CA LEU A 282 -15.19 9.34 2.51
C LEU A 282 -14.21 8.33 3.13
N ALA A 283 -13.17 8.83 3.81
CA ALA A 283 -12.17 7.98 4.45
C ALA A 283 -12.79 6.97 5.42
N ILE A 284 -13.73 7.42 6.27
CA ILE A 284 -14.40 6.57 7.26
C ILE A 284 -15.23 5.44 6.64
N GLU A 285 -15.73 5.62 5.41
CA GLU A 285 -16.53 4.63 4.68
C GLU A 285 -15.69 3.64 3.90
N ALA A 286 -14.44 4.00 3.58
CA ALA A 286 -13.48 3.14 2.91
C ALA A 286 -12.84 2.12 3.86
N VAL A 287 -12.85 2.39 5.17
CA VAL A 287 -12.26 1.49 6.18
C VAL A 287 -12.89 0.10 6.12
N GLY A 288 -12.05 -0.93 6.08
CA GLY A 288 -12.45 -2.33 5.98
C GLY A 288 -12.82 -2.79 4.58
N LYS A 289 -12.67 -1.95 3.55
CA LYS A 289 -12.95 -2.30 2.15
C LYS A 289 -11.67 -2.40 1.33
N ASP A 290 -11.70 -3.22 0.29
CA ASP A 290 -10.56 -3.48 -0.58
C ASP A 290 -10.53 -2.60 -1.84
N ASP A 291 -11.67 -1.95 -2.17
CA ASP A 291 -11.78 -1.09 -3.35
C ASP A 291 -11.09 0.26 -3.15
N VAL A 292 -10.68 0.84 -4.27
CA VAL A 292 -10.33 2.25 -4.42
C VAL A 292 -11.57 3.02 -4.83
N PHE A 293 -12.00 3.95 -4.00
CA PHE A 293 -13.19 4.76 -4.25
C PHE A 293 -12.80 6.05 -4.97
N VAL A 294 -13.49 6.36 -6.07
CA VAL A 294 -13.24 7.57 -6.87
C VAL A 294 -14.52 8.37 -7.02
N GLY A 295 -14.42 9.67 -6.83
CA GLY A 295 -15.51 10.59 -7.03
C GLY A 295 -15.03 12.02 -7.26
N ARG A 296 -15.96 13.00 -7.23
CA ARG A 296 -15.67 14.39 -7.54
C ARG A 296 -14.96 14.55 -8.90
N ILE A 297 -15.35 13.71 -9.86
CA ILE A 297 -14.80 13.65 -11.22
C ILE A 297 -15.33 14.85 -12.01
N ARG A 298 -14.46 15.79 -12.36
CA ARG A 298 -14.84 17.04 -13.01
C ARG A 298 -13.73 17.59 -13.88
N ARG A 299 -14.09 18.46 -14.82
CA ARG A 299 -13.10 19.19 -15.62
C ARG A 299 -12.28 20.13 -14.75
N ASP A 300 -11.01 20.26 -15.06
CA ASP A 300 -10.18 21.37 -14.58
C ASP A 300 -10.55 22.62 -15.40
N PRO A 301 -11.05 23.71 -14.77
CA PRO A 301 -11.40 24.92 -15.50
C PRO A 301 -10.18 25.66 -16.05
N GLY A 302 -8.99 25.33 -15.60
CA GLY A 302 -7.73 25.95 -16.03
C GLY A 302 -7.04 25.23 -17.20
N HIS A 303 -7.53 24.02 -17.59
CA HIS A 303 -6.86 23.23 -18.62
C HIS A 303 -7.81 22.28 -19.37
N ASP A 304 -7.89 22.42 -20.70
CA ASP A 304 -8.86 21.70 -21.54
C ASP A 304 -8.69 20.17 -21.54
N ARG A 305 -7.50 19.68 -21.22
CA ARG A 305 -7.16 18.24 -21.19
C ARG A 305 -6.86 17.74 -19.77
N ALA A 306 -7.44 18.36 -18.76
CA ALA A 306 -7.25 17.93 -17.38
C ALA A 306 -8.58 17.67 -16.67
N LEU A 307 -8.52 16.72 -15.74
CA LEU A 307 -9.58 16.35 -14.81
C LEU A 307 -9.09 16.48 -13.37
N ASP A 308 -10.00 16.84 -12.48
CA ASP A 308 -9.81 16.70 -11.03
C ASP A 308 -10.56 15.48 -10.51
N LEU A 309 -9.91 14.70 -9.67
CA LEU A 309 -10.45 13.51 -9.03
C LEU A 309 -10.29 13.60 -7.52
N TRP A 310 -11.16 12.89 -6.80
CA TRP A 310 -11.01 12.59 -5.39
C TRP A 310 -10.93 11.08 -5.23
N VAL A 311 -9.82 10.59 -4.68
CA VAL A 311 -9.50 9.16 -4.55
C VAL A 311 -9.36 8.82 -3.07
N VAL A 312 -9.99 7.74 -2.64
CA VAL A 312 -9.97 7.30 -1.24
C VAL A 312 -9.83 5.79 -1.16
N SER A 313 -9.01 5.28 -0.24
CA SER A 313 -9.02 3.85 0.11
C SER A 313 -8.60 3.60 1.56
N ASP A 314 -8.81 2.39 2.04
CA ASP A 314 -8.21 1.91 3.28
C ASP A 314 -6.71 1.67 3.06
N ASN A 315 -5.89 2.51 3.70
CA ASN A 315 -4.43 2.51 3.56
C ASN A 315 -3.76 1.28 4.18
N LEU A 316 -4.42 0.56 5.08
CA LEU A 316 -3.92 -0.68 5.68
C LEU A 316 -4.34 -1.90 4.86
N ARG A 317 -5.56 -1.89 4.27
CA ARG A 317 -6.06 -2.94 3.38
C ARG A 317 -5.48 -2.75 1.97
N LYS A 318 -6.18 -2.04 1.09
CA LYS A 318 -5.71 -1.87 -0.30
C LYS A 318 -4.32 -1.27 -0.38
N GLY A 319 -4.03 -0.29 0.47
CA GLY A 319 -2.73 0.38 0.51
C GLY A 319 -1.56 -0.47 1.02
N ALA A 320 -1.79 -1.71 1.50
CA ALA A 320 -0.74 -2.56 2.04
C ALA A 320 -1.08 -4.06 1.98
N ALA A 321 -1.90 -4.56 2.94
CA ALA A 321 -2.10 -5.99 3.15
C ALA A 321 -2.85 -6.66 1.99
N THR A 322 -3.90 -6.03 1.47
CA THR A 322 -4.74 -6.59 0.41
C THR A 322 -3.92 -6.79 -0.87
N ASN A 323 -3.16 -5.77 -1.31
CA ASN A 323 -2.35 -5.92 -2.51
C ASN A 323 -1.28 -7.02 -2.34
N ALA A 324 -0.66 -7.14 -1.17
CA ALA A 324 0.33 -8.20 -0.93
C ALA A 324 -0.30 -9.61 -1.04
N VAL A 325 -1.53 -9.79 -0.53
CA VAL A 325 -2.25 -11.06 -0.65
C VAL A 325 -2.73 -11.28 -2.10
N GLN A 326 -3.23 -10.25 -2.79
CA GLN A 326 -3.59 -10.31 -4.21
C GLN A 326 -2.39 -10.70 -5.08
N LEU A 327 -1.20 -10.17 -4.81
CA LEU A 327 0.02 -10.60 -5.52
C LEU A 327 0.33 -12.07 -5.28
N ALA A 328 0.12 -12.58 -4.07
CA ALA A 328 0.26 -14.00 -3.78
C ALA A 328 -0.76 -14.84 -4.55
N GLU A 329 -2.02 -14.39 -4.67
CA GLU A 329 -3.07 -15.03 -5.47
C GLU A 329 -2.69 -15.07 -6.95
N VAL A 330 -2.25 -13.95 -7.53
CA VAL A 330 -1.80 -13.90 -8.93
C VAL A 330 -0.61 -14.82 -9.18
N LEU A 331 0.36 -14.84 -8.26
CA LEU A 331 1.50 -15.77 -8.34
C LEU A 331 1.04 -17.23 -8.32
N HIS A 332 0.06 -17.57 -7.46
CA HIS A 332 -0.53 -18.89 -7.39
C HIS A 332 -1.23 -19.25 -8.71
N GLU A 333 -2.13 -18.40 -9.19
CA GLU A 333 -2.92 -18.61 -10.42
C GLU A 333 -2.03 -18.79 -11.66
N ARG A 334 -0.90 -18.06 -11.72
CA ARG A 334 0.07 -18.14 -12.82
C ARG A 334 1.13 -19.23 -12.62
N GLY A 335 1.14 -19.95 -11.48
CA GLY A 335 2.14 -20.97 -11.18
C GLY A 335 3.55 -20.41 -11.00
N LEU A 336 3.68 -19.16 -10.54
CA LEU A 336 4.96 -18.46 -10.34
C LEU A 336 5.53 -18.65 -8.93
N ILE A 337 4.78 -19.21 -7.97
CA ILE A 337 5.32 -19.63 -6.67
C ILE A 337 6.06 -20.94 -6.91
N ALA A 338 7.37 -20.94 -6.81
CA ALA A 338 8.15 -22.15 -7.00
C ALA A 338 7.93 -23.12 -5.82
N ALA A 339 7.27 -24.23 -6.08
CA ALA A 339 7.20 -25.34 -5.11
C ALA A 339 8.61 -25.88 -4.83
N GLN A 340 8.96 -26.07 -3.56
CA GLN A 340 10.30 -26.53 -3.12
C GLN A 340 10.77 -27.85 -3.75
N GLY A 341 9.86 -28.68 -4.26
CA GLY A 341 10.21 -29.93 -4.95
C GLY A 341 10.80 -29.77 -6.35
N ALA A 342 10.66 -28.62 -6.99
CA ALA A 342 11.11 -28.39 -8.37
C ALA A 342 12.55 -27.86 -8.47
N ARG A 343 13.09 -27.25 -7.41
CA ARG A 343 14.43 -26.63 -7.41
C ARG A 343 15.59 -27.57 -7.05
N SER A 344 15.33 -28.76 -6.50
CA SER A 344 16.38 -29.75 -6.23
C SER A 344 16.79 -30.60 -7.44
N ALA A 345 16.22 -30.31 -8.65
CA ALA A 345 16.47 -31.05 -9.87
C ALA A 345 17.12 -30.24 -11.00
N ALA A 346 17.64 -29.03 -10.71
CA ALA A 346 18.33 -28.18 -11.68
C ALA A 346 19.82 -27.97 -11.33
#